data_26ad560f8814e869ce9499d35229f306
#
_entry.id   26ad560f8814e869ce9499d35229f306
#
_cell.length_a   1.000
_cell.length_b   1.000
_cell.length_c   1.000
_cell.angle_alpha   90.00
_cell.angle_beta   90.00
_cell.angle_gamma   90.00
#
_symmetry.space_group_name_H-M   'P 1'
#
loop_
_entity.id
_entity.type
_entity.pdbx_description
1 polymer ?
#
loop_
_entity_poly.entity_id
_entity_poly.type
_entity_poly.pdbx_seq_one_letter_code
_entity_poly.pdbx_strand_id
1 'polypeptide(L)'
;NVQISNVFGTSGMTYFSFSDILGDHKISFGTEMVLTLENSDYFFQYAYLKNKLDYYFVAFQTANFFNVDYSSLGRLRHYGIQSLVSHPLSKFQRIDYGISIHNINYSILKQGYDEWSQIQYETVSESKYSAILPSLSWVFDNSVFGFTGPVDGFRKNSTFTFSPGGKDKLTFQTFKSDIRKYWRFGKDYTLAVRAFFGKSMGENKQKFFLGGMPYLLAGSGETDGDDDISLFREVLLDTSNESLIHDLYFTEYAF
;
A
#
# COMPACT_ATOMS: atom_id res chain seq x y z
N ASN A 1 -13.02 -11.19 12.65
CA ASN A 1 -12.62 -12.44 12.02
C ASN A 1 -11.41 -13.00 12.76
N VAL A 2 -11.41 -14.30 13.01
CA VAL A 2 -10.27 -15.02 13.60
C VAL A 2 -9.77 -16.02 12.56
N GLN A 3 -8.47 -16.02 12.31
CA GLN A 3 -7.80 -16.97 11.42
C GLN A 3 -6.75 -17.76 12.22
N ILE A 4 -6.56 -19.01 11.84
CA ILE A 4 -5.54 -19.88 12.45
C ILE A 4 -4.55 -20.25 11.36
N SER A 5 -3.27 -19.98 11.60
CA SER A 5 -2.16 -20.30 10.71
C SER A 5 -1.20 -21.26 11.40
N ASN A 6 -0.72 -22.26 10.68
CA ASN A 6 0.29 -23.20 11.21
C ASN A 6 1.66 -22.55 11.47
N VAL A 7 1.92 -21.39 10.84
CA VAL A 7 3.19 -20.66 10.97
C VAL A 7 3.09 -19.55 12.02
N PHE A 8 1.95 -18.85 12.10
CA PHE A 8 1.79 -17.64 12.92
C PHE A 8 0.77 -17.79 14.05
N GLY A 9 0.19 -18.98 14.23
CA GLY A 9 -0.81 -19.23 15.27
C GLY A 9 -2.16 -18.59 14.94
N THR A 10 -2.81 -18.01 15.94
CA THR A 10 -4.15 -17.39 15.81
C THR A 10 -3.99 -15.90 15.53
N SER A 11 -4.66 -15.40 14.50
CA SER A 11 -4.80 -13.96 14.25
C SER A 11 -6.24 -13.50 14.44
N GLY A 12 -6.41 -12.29 14.90
CA GLY A 12 -7.71 -11.65 15.09
C GLY A 12 -7.71 -10.23 14.54
N MET A 13 -8.72 -9.88 13.76
CA MET A 13 -8.91 -8.53 13.20
C MET A 13 -9.97 -7.78 13.97
N THR A 14 -9.65 -6.57 14.40
CA THR A 14 -10.55 -5.66 15.10
C THR A 14 -10.48 -4.27 14.47
N TYR A 15 -11.63 -3.63 14.29
CA TYR A 15 -11.73 -2.28 13.75
C TYR A 15 -12.73 -1.46 14.56
N PHE A 16 -12.33 -0.25 14.94
CA PHE A 16 -13.17 0.74 15.63
C PHE A 16 -13.20 2.04 14.83
N SER A 17 -14.36 2.65 14.79
CA SER A 17 -14.52 3.99 14.21
C SER A 17 -15.44 4.82 15.10
N PHE A 18 -14.99 6.02 15.41
CA PHE A 18 -15.69 6.99 16.24
C PHE A 18 -15.82 8.30 15.47
N SER A 19 -16.96 8.93 15.59
CA SER A 19 -17.20 10.26 15.05
C SER A 19 -17.96 11.08 16.09
N ASP A 20 -17.69 12.38 16.14
CA ASP A 20 -18.56 13.28 16.88
C ASP A 20 -19.93 13.43 16.17
N ILE A 21 -20.89 14.03 16.84
CA ILE A 21 -22.27 14.16 16.33
C ILE A 21 -22.32 15.00 15.04
N LEU A 22 -21.43 15.98 14.89
CA LEU A 22 -21.37 16.84 13.72
C LEU A 22 -20.56 16.22 12.58
N GLY A 23 -19.77 15.17 12.85
CA GLY A 23 -18.88 14.53 11.88
C GLY A 23 -17.61 15.32 11.60
N ASP A 24 -17.32 16.35 12.41
CA ASP A 24 -16.14 17.20 12.29
C ASP A 24 -14.85 16.46 12.67
N HIS A 25 -14.95 15.52 13.61
CA HIS A 25 -13.85 14.72 14.11
C HIS A 25 -14.14 13.25 13.89
N LYS A 26 -13.23 12.54 13.21
CA LYS A 26 -13.33 11.10 13.00
C LYS A 26 -12.03 10.43 13.41
N ILE A 27 -12.16 9.39 14.23
CA ILE A 27 -11.05 8.56 14.67
C ILE A 27 -11.35 7.13 14.23
N SER A 28 -10.41 6.50 13.56
CA SER A 28 -10.50 5.09 13.19
C SER A 28 -9.23 4.38 13.66
N PHE A 29 -9.41 3.21 14.25
CA PHE A 29 -8.33 2.34 14.69
C PHE A 29 -8.63 0.92 14.24
N GLY A 30 -7.64 0.27 13.66
CA GLY A 30 -7.72 -1.12 13.26
C GLY A 30 -6.46 -1.88 13.65
N THR A 31 -6.62 -3.14 13.97
CA THR A 31 -5.50 -4.04 14.23
C THR A 31 -5.83 -5.43 13.73
N GLU A 32 -4.84 -6.07 13.11
CA GLU A 32 -4.81 -7.51 12.91
C GLU A 32 -3.68 -8.06 13.78
N MET A 33 -4.07 -8.59 14.93
CA MET A 33 -3.11 -9.07 15.93
C MET A 33 -2.68 -10.49 15.61
N VAL A 34 -1.38 -10.69 15.53
CA VAL A 34 -0.69 -11.97 15.55
C VAL A 34 -0.02 -12.10 16.92
N LEU A 35 0.47 -13.27 17.30
CA LEU A 35 1.04 -13.57 18.63
C LEU A 35 2.09 -12.57 19.14
N THR A 36 2.78 -11.85 18.25
CA THR A 36 3.78 -10.85 18.61
C THR A 36 3.39 -9.47 18.07
N LEU A 37 3.59 -8.44 18.87
CA LEU A 37 3.30 -7.05 18.48
C LEU A 37 4.09 -6.61 17.23
N GLU A 38 5.30 -7.12 17.05
CA GLU A 38 6.14 -6.80 15.90
C GLU A 38 5.59 -7.31 14.56
N ASN A 39 4.82 -8.39 14.62
CA ASN A 39 4.26 -9.07 13.46
C ASN A 39 2.78 -8.74 13.24
N SER A 40 2.25 -7.82 14.01
CA SER A 40 0.85 -7.40 13.95
C SER A 40 0.68 -6.16 13.10
N ASP A 41 -0.45 -6.07 12.42
CA ASP A 41 -0.82 -4.89 11.64
C ASP A 41 -1.59 -3.92 12.52
N TYR A 42 -1.24 -2.65 12.42
CA TYR A 42 -1.90 -1.55 13.12
C TYR A 42 -2.20 -0.43 12.16
N PHE A 43 -3.37 0.14 12.33
CA PHE A 43 -3.81 1.31 11.59
C PHE A 43 -4.51 2.27 12.54
N PHE A 44 -4.09 3.52 12.53
CA PHE A 44 -4.74 4.62 13.24
C PHE A 44 -4.95 5.77 12.27
N GLN A 45 -6.15 6.32 12.22
CA GLN A 45 -6.49 7.49 11.42
C GLN A 45 -7.25 8.49 12.26
N TYR A 46 -6.89 9.76 12.13
CA TYR A 46 -7.65 10.89 12.63
C TYR A 46 -7.95 11.83 11.47
N ALA A 47 -9.20 12.27 11.37
CA ALA A 47 -9.64 13.27 10.41
C ALA A 47 -10.33 14.43 11.12
N TYR A 48 -9.95 15.66 10.74
CA TYR A 48 -10.56 16.89 11.18
C TYR A 48 -11.15 17.64 9.98
N LEU A 49 -12.48 17.73 9.93
CA LEU A 49 -13.27 18.14 8.75
C LEU A 49 -14.13 19.40 8.99
N LYS A 50 -13.93 20.09 10.12
CA LYS A 50 -14.78 21.21 10.55
C LYS A 50 -14.67 22.44 9.65
N ASN A 51 -13.49 22.69 9.10
CA ASN A 51 -13.19 23.93 8.40
C ASN A 51 -13.17 23.73 6.88
N LYS A 52 -12.83 24.79 6.13
CA LYS A 52 -12.65 24.70 4.68
C LYS A 52 -11.53 23.72 4.27
N LEU A 53 -10.53 23.54 5.12
CA LEU A 53 -9.45 22.59 4.89
C LEU A 53 -9.72 21.33 5.71
N ASP A 54 -9.62 20.18 5.07
CA ASP A 54 -9.70 18.88 5.72
C ASP A 54 -8.29 18.41 6.06
N TYR A 55 -8.10 17.96 7.29
CA TYR A 55 -6.82 17.45 7.79
C TYR A 55 -6.96 15.98 8.09
N TYR A 56 -6.00 15.20 7.61
CA TYR A 56 -5.92 13.77 7.88
C TYR A 56 -4.56 13.43 8.44
N PHE A 57 -4.54 12.62 9.47
CA PHE A 57 -3.35 12.03 10.03
C PHE A 57 -3.53 10.52 10.09
N VAL A 58 -2.53 9.78 9.61
CA VAL A 58 -2.52 8.31 9.59
C VAL A 58 -1.21 7.83 10.18
N ALA A 59 -1.28 6.85 11.07
CA ALA A 59 -0.13 6.06 11.51
C ALA A 59 -0.43 4.59 11.25
N PHE A 60 0.53 3.86 10.74
CA PHE A 60 0.33 2.47 10.36
C PHE A 60 1.58 1.63 10.55
N GLN A 61 1.38 0.35 10.75
CA GLN A 61 2.37 -0.70 10.66
C GLN A 61 1.72 -1.90 9.97
N THR A 62 2.46 -2.52 9.05
CA THR A 62 2.10 -3.78 8.42
C THR A 62 3.28 -4.74 8.44
N ALA A 63 3.02 -6.02 8.59
CA ALA A 63 4.01 -7.07 8.58
C ALA A 63 3.60 -8.18 7.61
N ASN A 64 4.32 -8.28 6.51
CA ASN A 64 4.08 -9.28 5.48
C ASN A 64 5.16 -10.36 5.52
N PHE A 65 4.74 -11.60 5.34
CA PHE A 65 5.62 -12.77 5.30
C PHE A 65 5.48 -13.46 3.96
N PHE A 66 6.61 -13.95 3.45
CA PHE A 66 6.67 -14.68 2.19
C PHE A 66 7.81 -15.70 2.22
N ASN A 67 7.65 -16.78 1.49
CA ASN A 67 8.68 -17.80 1.39
C ASN A 67 9.81 -17.31 0.49
N VAL A 68 11.04 -17.33 0.99
CA VAL A 68 12.26 -17.05 0.22
C VAL A 68 12.80 -18.35 -0.37
N ASP A 69 12.86 -19.39 0.46
CA ASP A 69 13.20 -20.76 0.09
C ASP A 69 12.50 -21.77 1.03
N TYR A 70 12.82 -23.07 0.88
CA TYR A 70 12.21 -24.14 1.70
C TYR A 70 12.45 -24.02 3.22
N SER A 71 13.50 -23.29 3.63
CA SER A 71 13.90 -23.16 5.04
C SER A 71 13.96 -21.72 5.52
N SER A 72 13.68 -20.75 4.65
CA SER A 72 13.83 -19.32 4.95
C SER A 72 12.55 -18.55 4.63
N LEU A 73 12.14 -17.74 5.58
CA LEU A 73 10.97 -16.87 5.52
C LEU A 73 11.42 -15.40 5.42
N GLY A 74 10.94 -14.70 4.42
CA GLY A 74 11.09 -13.24 4.33
C GLY A 74 10.04 -12.56 5.20
N ARG A 75 10.46 -11.63 6.05
CA ARG A 75 9.57 -10.75 6.81
C ARG A 75 9.81 -9.32 6.38
N LEU A 76 8.75 -8.66 5.96
CA LEU A 76 8.77 -7.29 5.52
C LEU A 76 7.86 -6.46 6.41
N ARG A 77 8.45 -5.64 7.29
CA ARG A 77 7.71 -4.69 8.13
C ARG A 77 7.73 -3.32 7.49
N HIS A 78 6.57 -2.74 7.32
CA HIS A 78 6.40 -1.40 6.81
C HIS A 78 5.60 -0.58 7.80
N TYR A 79 6.18 0.46 8.33
CA TYR A 79 5.52 1.34 9.29
C TYR A 79 5.82 2.80 8.98
N GLY A 80 4.89 3.65 9.33
CA GLY A 80 5.03 5.05 9.00
C GLY A 80 3.90 5.93 9.53
N ILE A 81 4.08 7.20 9.23
CA ILE A 81 3.08 8.24 9.49
C ILE A 81 2.84 9.05 8.23
N GLN A 82 1.61 9.47 8.03
CA GLN A 82 1.19 10.33 6.92
C GLN A 82 0.32 11.45 7.43
N SER A 83 0.56 12.66 6.94
CA SER A 83 -0.30 13.82 7.11
C SER A 83 -0.74 14.32 5.74
N LEU A 84 -2.02 14.59 5.59
CA LEU A 84 -2.63 15.10 4.38
C LEU A 84 -3.50 16.30 4.72
N VAL A 85 -3.36 17.37 3.94
CA VAL A 85 -4.24 18.53 3.97
C VAL A 85 -4.96 18.62 2.63
N SER A 86 -6.27 18.54 2.64
CA SER A 86 -7.12 18.66 1.46
C SER A 86 -7.73 20.03 1.38
N HIS A 87 -7.47 20.75 0.28
CA HIS A 87 -7.97 22.10 0.02
C HIS A 87 -8.99 22.08 -1.12
N PRO A 88 -10.30 22.12 -0.82
CA PRO A 88 -11.31 22.22 -1.85
C PRO A 88 -11.30 23.61 -2.51
N LEU A 89 -11.10 23.62 -3.82
CA LEU A 89 -11.18 24.83 -4.64
C LEU A 89 -12.62 25.07 -5.12
N SER A 90 -13.35 24.00 -5.40
CA SER A 90 -14.76 24.02 -5.82
C SER A 90 -15.46 22.72 -5.40
N LYS A 91 -16.73 22.56 -5.76
CA LYS A 91 -17.50 21.31 -5.54
C LYS A 91 -16.86 20.09 -6.19
N PHE A 92 -16.08 20.30 -7.24
CA PHE A 92 -15.51 19.23 -8.07
C PHE A 92 -13.99 19.20 -8.09
N GLN A 93 -13.34 20.17 -7.47
CA GLN A 93 -11.89 20.30 -7.51
C GLN A 93 -11.29 20.47 -6.13
N ARG A 94 -10.19 19.79 -5.87
CA ARG A 94 -9.37 19.99 -4.68
C ARG A 94 -7.89 19.78 -4.98
N ILE A 95 -7.06 20.36 -4.15
CA ILE A 95 -5.63 20.11 -4.09
C ILE A 95 -5.33 19.46 -2.75
N ASP A 96 -4.64 18.34 -2.80
CA ASP A 96 -4.22 17.61 -1.62
C ASP A 96 -2.69 17.75 -1.45
N TYR A 97 -2.26 18.24 -0.29
CA TYR A 97 -0.86 18.37 0.12
C TYR A 97 -0.57 17.27 1.12
N GLY A 98 0.35 16.38 0.79
CA GLY A 98 0.72 15.25 1.63
C GLY A 98 2.18 15.28 2.03
N ILE A 99 2.48 14.75 3.20
CA ILE A 99 3.81 14.33 3.60
C ILE A 99 3.69 13.01 4.33
N SER A 100 4.51 12.05 3.94
CA SER A 100 4.57 10.76 4.62
C SER A 100 6.01 10.36 4.91
N ILE A 101 6.19 9.64 6.01
CA ILE A 101 7.47 9.07 6.43
C ILE A 101 7.24 7.56 6.48
N HIS A 102 8.02 6.83 5.71
CA HIS A 102 7.97 5.39 5.60
C HIS A 102 9.27 4.80 6.09
N ASN A 103 9.16 3.75 6.90
CA ASN A 103 10.28 2.92 7.31
C ASN A 103 9.95 1.48 6.91
N ILE A 104 10.88 0.87 6.21
CA ILE A 104 10.77 -0.48 5.69
C ILE A 104 11.90 -1.29 6.29
N ASN A 105 11.56 -2.39 6.93
CA ASN A 105 12.51 -3.32 7.53
C ASN A 105 12.28 -4.71 6.90
N TYR A 106 13.25 -5.14 6.12
CA TYR A 106 13.27 -6.44 5.49
C TYR A 106 14.21 -7.37 6.26
N SER A 107 13.72 -8.52 6.68
CA SER A 107 14.49 -9.52 7.41
C SER A 107 14.31 -10.89 6.78
N ILE A 108 15.39 -11.64 6.66
CA ILE A 108 15.36 -13.06 6.31
C ILE A 108 15.45 -13.87 7.60
N LEU A 109 14.43 -14.66 7.84
CA LEU A 109 14.27 -15.54 8.99
C LEU A 109 14.56 -16.97 8.53
N LYS A 110 15.53 -17.63 9.15
CA LYS A 110 15.82 -19.03 8.87
C LYS A 110 15.19 -19.92 9.94
N GLN A 111 14.55 -20.98 9.49
CA GLN A 111 14.00 -21.99 10.38
C GLN A 111 15.14 -22.76 11.05
N GLY A 112 15.11 -22.79 12.37
CA GLY A 112 15.97 -23.61 13.22
C GLY A 112 15.12 -24.44 14.18
N TYR A 113 15.77 -25.29 14.97
CA TYR A 113 15.12 -26.05 16.03
C TYR A 113 15.83 -25.72 17.35
N ASP A 114 15.05 -25.48 18.40
CA ASP A 114 15.59 -25.33 19.74
C ASP A 114 15.97 -26.66 20.36
N GLU A 115 16.50 -26.64 21.60
CA GLU A 115 16.88 -27.83 22.35
C GLU A 115 15.69 -28.81 22.59
N TRP A 116 14.46 -28.34 22.44
CA TRP A 116 13.20 -29.09 22.62
C TRP A 116 12.58 -29.50 21.29
N SER A 117 13.31 -29.36 20.17
CA SER A 117 12.84 -29.64 18.80
C SER A 117 11.62 -28.78 18.37
N GLN A 118 11.43 -27.62 19.01
CA GLN A 118 10.44 -26.65 18.57
C GLN A 118 11.02 -25.77 17.46
N ILE A 119 10.18 -25.43 16.50
CA ILE A 119 10.57 -24.57 15.38
C ILE A 119 10.81 -23.15 15.92
N GLN A 120 12.02 -22.66 15.74
CA GLN A 120 12.39 -21.26 15.97
C GLN A 120 12.86 -20.62 14.68
N TYR A 121 12.63 -19.31 14.57
CA TYR A 121 13.08 -18.50 13.45
C TYR A 121 14.14 -17.52 13.90
N GLU A 122 15.35 -17.65 13.36
CA GLU A 122 16.46 -16.75 13.63
C GLU A 122 16.64 -15.77 12.48
N THR A 123 16.87 -14.50 12.80
CA THR A 123 17.15 -13.46 11.79
C THR A 123 18.57 -13.62 11.28
N VAL A 124 18.72 -13.96 10.01
CA VAL A 124 20.03 -14.13 9.34
C VAL A 124 20.49 -12.85 8.69
N SER A 125 19.56 -12.06 8.15
CA SER A 125 19.87 -10.81 7.47
C SER A 125 18.77 -9.79 7.78
N GLU A 126 19.16 -8.52 7.93
CA GLU A 126 18.23 -7.41 8.13
C GLU A 126 18.71 -6.19 7.31
N SER A 127 17.78 -5.61 6.56
CA SER A 127 18.01 -4.38 5.80
C SER A 127 16.93 -3.36 6.15
N LYS A 128 17.34 -2.10 6.36
CA LYS A 128 16.45 -1.01 6.78
C LYS A 128 16.52 0.13 5.77
N TYR A 129 15.37 0.58 5.33
CA TYR A 129 15.23 1.70 4.40
C TYR A 129 14.22 2.69 4.95
N SER A 130 14.43 3.95 4.65
CA SER A 130 13.48 5.00 4.98
C SER A 130 13.22 5.91 3.79
N ALA A 131 12.03 6.49 3.74
CA ALA A 131 11.67 7.47 2.73
C ALA A 131 10.82 8.57 3.35
N ILE A 132 11.07 9.82 2.95
CA ILE A 132 10.22 10.96 3.24
C ILE A 132 9.59 11.36 1.91
N LEU A 133 8.27 11.31 1.83
CA LEU A 133 7.53 11.46 0.58
C LEU A 133 6.56 12.66 0.66
N PRO A 134 7.04 13.90 0.44
CA PRO A 134 6.14 14.99 0.11
C PRO A 134 5.40 14.70 -1.19
N SER A 135 4.12 15.01 -1.22
CA SER A 135 3.24 14.78 -2.35
C SER A 135 2.28 15.94 -2.57
N LEU A 136 1.96 16.14 -3.84
CA LEU A 136 0.97 17.12 -4.28
C LEU A 136 0.03 16.44 -5.26
N SER A 137 -1.28 16.47 -4.97
CA SER A 137 -2.30 15.90 -5.85
C SER A 137 -3.30 16.96 -6.27
N TRP A 138 -3.67 16.94 -7.54
CA TRP A 138 -4.80 17.68 -8.05
C TRP A 138 -5.90 16.72 -8.45
N VAL A 139 -7.06 16.85 -7.82
CA VAL A 139 -8.23 16.01 -8.02
C VAL A 139 -9.36 16.82 -8.61
N PHE A 140 -9.91 16.30 -9.69
CA PHE A 140 -11.18 16.76 -10.28
C PHE A 140 -12.13 15.57 -10.34
N ASP A 141 -13.35 15.73 -9.82
CA ASP A 141 -14.35 14.67 -9.83
C ASP A 141 -15.75 15.27 -9.92
N ASN A 142 -16.37 15.18 -11.11
CA ASN A 142 -17.77 15.52 -11.31
C ASN A 142 -18.59 14.28 -11.72
N SER A 143 -18.11 13.09 -11.36
CA SER A 143 -18.81 11.85 -11.69
C SER A 143 -20.15 11.74 -10.96
N VAL A 144 -21.14 11.26 -11.68
CA VAL A 144 -22.48 10.95 -11.19
C VAL A 144 -22.56 9.45 -10.93
N PHE A 145 -22.92 9.08 -9.70
CA PHE A 145 -23.02 7.69 -9.29
C PHE A 145 -24.44 7.15 -9.46
N GLY A 146 -24.56 5.96 -10.04
CA GLY A 146 -25.73 5.11 -10.01
C GLY A 146 -25.65 4.08 -8.89
N PHE A 147 -26.51 3.06 -8.95
CA PHE A 147 -26.55 2.01 -7.92
C PHE A 147 -25.28 1.16 -7.87
N THR A 148 -24.69 0.84 -9.01
CA THR A 148 -23.54 -0.07 -9.14
C THR A 148 -22.19 0.66 -9.30
N GLY A 149 -22.21 1.98 -9.54
CA GLY A 149 -20.99 2.74 -9.77
C GLY A 149 -21.22 4.04 -10.55
N PRO A 150 -20.14 4.69 -11.01
CA PRO A 150 -20.25 5.92 -11.80
C PRO A 150 -20.93 5.64 -13.15
N VAL A 151 -21.94 6.44 -13.50
CA VAL A 151 -22.71 6.31 -14.75
C VAL A 151 -22.46 7.43 -15.74
N ASP A 152 -22.02 8.60 -15.29
CA ASP A 152 -21.69 9.74 -16.14
C ASP A 152 -20.64 10.63 -15.47
N GLY A 153 -20.02 11.52 -16.24
CA GLY A 153 -19.09 12.50 -15.74
C GLY A 153 -17.62 12.20 -16.05
N PHE A 154 -16.75 12.88 -15.31
CA PHE A 154 -15.31 12.83 -15.52
C PHE A 154 -14.58 12.88 -14.19
N ARG A 155 -13.57 12.04 -14.05
CA ARG A 155 -12.69 12.01 -12.88
C ARG A 155 -11.23 12.05 -13.32
N LYS A 156 -10.45 12.91 -12.67
CA LYS A 156 -9.00 13.00 -12.87
C LYS A 156 -8.32 13.11 -11.51
N ASN A 157 -7.28 12.32 -11.33
CA ASN A 157 -6.35 12.46 -10.22
C ASN A 157 -4.92 12.51 -10.77
N SER A 158 -4.22 13.61 -10.52
CA SER A 158 -2.82 13.76 -10.91
C SER A 158 -1.99 14.02 -9.66
N THR A 159 -1.06 13.13 -9.37
CA THR A 159 -0.22 13.15 -8.16
C THR A 159 1.25 13.24 -8.55
N PHE A 160 1.96 14.14 -7.91
CA PHE A 160 3.41 14.21 -7.91
C PHE A 160 3.93 13.86 -6.53
N THR A 161 4.86 12.92 -6.45
CA THR A 161 5.53 12.49 -5.22
C THR A 161 7.03 12.62 -5.40
N PHE A 162 7.69 13.11 -4.39
CA PHE A 162 9.12 13.33 -4.40
C PHE A 162 9.77 12.73 -3.15
N SER A 163 10.84 11.97 -3.32
CA SER A 163 11.70 11.50 -2.23
C SER A 163 13.06 12.15 -2.35
N PRO A 164 13.44 13.06 -1.43
CA PRO A 164 14.67 13.82 -1.52
C PRO A 164 15.95 13.00 -1.33
N GLY A 165 15.82 11.74 -0.86
CA GLY A 165 16.96 10.89 -0.59
C GLY A 165 17.73 11.27 0.68
N GLY A 166 18.96 10.78 0.78
CA GLY A 166 19.90 10.97 1.89
C GLY A 166 20.58 9.64 2.24
N LYS A 167 21.38 9.62 3.31
CA LYS A 167 22.01 8.39 3.77
C LYS A 167 20.95 7.38 4.17
N ASP A 168 21.00 6.17 3.58
CA ASP A 168 20.06 5.07 3.78
C ASP A 168 18.59 5.44 3.43
N LYS A 169 18.39 6.41 2.52
CA LYS A 169 17.07 6.85 2.06
C LYS A 169 16.90 6.68 0.57
N LEU A 170 15.71 6.26 0.19
CA LEU A 170 15.34 6.11 -1.21
C LEU A 170 15.24 7.47 -1.91
N THR A 171 15.75 7.55 -3.14
CA THR A 171 15.76 8.78 -3.96
C THR A 171 14.99 8.55 -5.25
N PHE A 172 13.82 9.14 -5.36
CA PHE A 172 13.00 9.09 -6.58
C PHE A 172 11.99 10.23 -6.64
N GLN A 173 11.50 10.47 -7.83
CA GLN A 173 10.34 11.33 -8.06
C GLN A 173 9.39 10.63 -9.03
N THR A 174 8.10 10.73 -8.74
CA THR A 174 7.06 10.04 -9.48
C THR A 174 5.92 10.97 -9.81
N PHE A 175 5.52 10.98 -11.06
CA PHE A 175 4.28 11.60 -11.51
C PHE A 175 3.31 10.53 -11.98
N LYS A 176 2.05 10.62 -11.51
CA LYS A 176 0.95 9.73 -11.88
C LYS A 176 -0.26 10.55 -12.27
N SER A 177 -0.99 10.09 -13.28
CA SER A 177 -2.27 10.69 -13.68
C SER A 177 -3.26 9.59 -14.06
N ASP A 178 -4.35 9.50 -13.33
CA ASP A 178 -5.48 8.60 -13.59
C ASP A 178 -6.66 9.44 -14.08
N ILE A 179 -7.09 9.17 -15.29
CA ILE A 179 -8.17 9.90 -15.96
C ILE A 179 -9.27 8.90 -16.31
N ARG A 180 -10.49 9.20 -15.90
CA ARG A 180 -11.66 8.35 -16.14
C ARG A 180 -12.79 9.20 -16.71
N LYS A 181 -13.39 8.69 -17.77
CA LYS A 181 -14.58 9.30 -18.37
C LYS A 181 -15.70 8.28 -18.46
N TYR A 182 -16.88 8.70 -18.04
CA TYR A 182 -18.09 7.92 -18.07
C TYR A 182 -19.11 8.58 -18.99
N TRP A 183 -19.78 7.78 -19.81
CA TRP A 183 -20.87 8.22 -20.68
C TRP A 183 -22.07 7.30 -20.46
N ARG A 184 -23.18 7.91 -20.16
CA ARG A 184 -24.42 7.18 -20.03
C ARG A 184 -25.15 7.11 -21.37
N PHE A 185 -25.47 5.92 -21.81
CA PHE A 185 -26.27 5.65 -23.00
C PHE A 185 -27.64 5.11 -22.62
N GLY A 186 -28.70 5.92 -22.71
CA GLY A 186 -30.02 5.52 -22.29
C GLY A 186 -30.14 5.35 -20.77
N LYS A 187 -30.93 4.35 -20.34
CA LYS A 187 -31.20 4.09 -18.92
C LYS A 187 -30.24 3.05 -18.31
N ASP A 188 -29.78 2.10 -19.10
CA ASP A 188 -29.22 0.84 -18.60
C ASP A 188 -27.73 0.63 -18.97
N TYR A 189 -27.17 1.45 -19.84
CA TYR A 189 -25.80 1.27 -20.33
C TYR A 189 -24.89 2.42 -19.97
N THR A 190 -23.69 2.10 -19.51
CA THR A 190 -22.63 3.06 -19.26
C THR A 190 -21.33 2.58 -19.92
N LEU A 191 -20.69 3.45 -20.68
CA LEU A 191 -19.33 3.24 -21.18
C LEU A 191 -18.37 3.94 -20.23
N ALA A 192 -17.42 3.21 -19.69
CA ALA A 192 -16.33 3.72 -18.86
C ALA A 192 -15.00 3.56 -19.61
N VAL A 193 -14.26 4.65 -19.73
CA VAL A 193 -12.90 4.63 -20.28
C VAL A 193 -11.94 5.17 -19.22
N ARG A 194 -10.83 4.47 -19.03
CA ARG A 194 -9.74 4.86 -18.12
C ARG A 194 -8.45 4.99 -18.91
N ALA A 195 -7.73 6.09 -18.67
CA ALA A 195 -6.35 6.28 -19.10
C ALA A 195 -5.48 6.51 -17.87
N PHE A 196 -4.44 5.69 -17.72
CA PHE A 196 -3.45 5.84 -16.66
C PHE A 196 -2.10 6.15 -17.26
N PHE A 197 -1.43 7.14 -16.70
CA PHE A 197 -0.06 7.51 -17.02
C PHE A 197 0.76 7.57 -15.75
N GLY A 198 1.91 6.89 -15.74
CA GLY A 198 2.88 6.90 -14.65
C GLY A 198 4.30 7.07 -15.19
N LYS A 199 5.08 7.95 -14.55
CA LYS A 199 6.51 8.11 -14.83
C LYS A 199 7.27 8.29 -13.52
N SER A 200 8.28 7.47 -13.31
CA SER A 200 9.19 7.59 -12.18
C SER A 200 10.62 7.81 -12.67
N MET A 201 11.38 8.63 -11.94
CA MET A 201 12.77 8.99 -12.20
C MET A 201 13.55 9.01 -10.90
N GLY A 202 14.85 8.78 -10.96
CA GLY A 202 15.76 8.73 -9.81
C GLY A 202 16.50 7.40 -9.73
N GLU A 203 17.34 7.23 -8.70
CA GLU A 203 18.11 6.00 -8.49
C GLU A 203 17.18 4.83 -8.15
N ASN A 204 16.22 5.05 -7.25
CA ASN A 204 15.24 4.07 -6.80
C ASN A 204 13.87 4.32 -7.46
N LYS A 205 13.83 4.44 -8.78
CA LYS A 205 12.60 4.72 -9.53
C LYS A 205 11.55 3.64 -9.32
N GLN A 206 10.28 4.07 -9.16
CA GLN A 206 9.14 3.15 -9.09
C GLN A 206 8.91 2.43 -10.42
N LYS A 207 8.53 1.15 -10.34
CA LYS A 207 8.08 0.37 -11.48
C LYS A 207 6.55 0.38 -11.53
N PHE A 208 6.00 0.39 -12.73
CA PHE A 208 4.56 0.29 -12.96
C PHE A 208 4.27 -1.00 -13.71
N PHE A 209 3.40 -1.83 -13.17
CA PHE A 209 3.01 -3.09 -13.79
C PHE A 209 1.59 -2.99 -14.34
N LEU A 210 1.37 -3.66 -15.46
CA LEU A 210 0.05 -3.82 -16.05
C LEU A 210 -0.48 -5.20 -15.62
N GLY A 211 -1.53 -5.22 -14.83
CA GLY A 211 -2.14 -6.47 -14.37
C GLY A 211 -1.56 -7.04 -13.06
N GLY A 212 -2.26 -8.00 -12.49
CA GLY A 212 -1.85 -8.71 -11.30
C GLY A 212 -2.55 -8.28 -10.01
N MET A 213 -2.55 -9.16 -9.03
CA MET A 213 -2.99 -8.88 -7.67
C MET A 213 -1.77 -8.87 -6.74
N PRO A 214 -1.48 -7.75 -6.06
CA PRO A 214 -0.27 -7.62 -5.24
C PRO A 214 -0.13 -8.70 -4.16
N TYR A 215 -1.25 -9.21 -3.66
CA TYR A 215 -1.29 -10.16 -2.55
C TYR A 215 -1.23 -11.63 -2.96
N LEU A 216 -1.49 -11.94 -4.21
CA LEU A 216 -1.41 -13.34 -4.73
C LEU A 216 0.03 -13.78 -4.98
N LEU A 217 0.97 -12.84 -5.05
CA LEU A 217 2.38 -13.13 -5.31
C LEU A 217 3.13 -13.57 -4.04
N ALA A 218 2.56 -13.35 -2.85
CA ALA A 218 3.20 -13.64 -1.58
C ALA A 218 2.84 -15.02 -0.99
N GLY A 219 1.93 -15.77 -1.57
CA GLY A 219 1.51 -16.99 -0.94
C GLY A 219 0.88 -18.02 -1.84
N SER A 220 1.36 -19.15 -1.78
CA SER A 220 1.05 -20.47 -2.27
C SER A 220 1.98 -20.91 -3.39
N GLY A 221 3.13 -21.41 -2.95
CA GLY A 221 3.91 -22.36 -3.71
C GLY A 221 3.07 -23.58 -4.07
N GLU A 222 3.64 -24.50 -4.76
CA GLU A 222 3.08 -25.67 -5.39
C GLU A 222 2.13 -25.35 -6.54
N THR A 223 2.72 -24.89 -7.62
CA THR A 223 2.26 -25.25 -8.94
C THR A 223 3.41 -25.89 -9.67
N ASP A 224 3.27 -27.21 -9.80
CA ASP A 224 3.97 -28.00 -10.79
C ASP A 224 3.84 -27.33 -12.16
N GLY A 225 4.97 -26.90 -12.70
CA GLY A 225 5.23 -26.76 -14.11
C GLY A 225 4.28 -25.89 -14.92
N ASP A 226 4.33 -24.55 -14.78
CA ASP A 226 3.98 -23.68 -15.90
C ASP A 226 4.76 -22.36 -15.85
N ASP A 227 5.40 -22.02 -16.95
CA ASP A 227 6.45 -20.99 -17.07
C ASP A 227 6.00 -19.54 -16.87
N ASP A 228 4.69 -19.25 -16.83
CA ASP A 228 4.17 -17.88 -16.72
C ASP A 228 4.27 -17.28 -15.30
N ILE A 229 4.42 -18.10 -14.27
CA ILE A 229 4.59 -17.63 -12.88
C ILE A 229 6.05 -17.30 -12.58
N SER A 230 6.98 -17.81 -13.37
CA SER A 230 8.42 -17.58 -13.20
C SER A 230 8.80 -16.11 -13.36
N LEU A 231 8.15 -15.38 -14.26
CA LEU A 231 8.44 -13.96 -14.52
C LEU A 231 8.14 -13.07 -13.30
N PHE A 232 7.06 -13.35 -12.59
CA PHE A 232 6.73 -12.64 -11.34
C PHE A 232 7.63 -13.07 -10.19
N ARG A 233 8.04 -14.34 -10.17
CA ARG A 233 8.95 -14.89 -9.17
C ARG A 233 10.38 -14.36 -9.36
N GLU A 234 10.84 -14.18 -10.58
CA GLU A 234 12.14 -13.55 -10.87
C GLU A 234 12.18 -12.07 -10.47
N VAL A 235 11.11 -11.33 -10.68
CA VAL A 235 11.01 -9.92 -10.25
C VAL A 235 11.00 -9.79 -8.73
N LEU A 236 10.40 -10.75 -8.01
CA LEU A 236 10.40 -10.80 -6.53
C LEU A 236 11.71 -11.36 -5.95
N LEU A 237 12.44 -12.16 -6.73
CA LEU A 237 13.67 -12.82 -6.32
C LEU A 237 14.94 -12.18 -6.91
N ASP A 238 14.80 -11.07 -7.63
CA ASP A 238 15.96 -10.27 -7.99
C ASP A 238 16.67 -9.83 -6.71
N THR A 239 17.85 -10.42 -6.52
CA THR A 239 18.55 -10.55 -5.24
C THR A 239 19.20 -9.27 -4.73
N SER A 240 18.96 -8.12 -5.34
CA SER A 240 19.26 -6.85 -4.72
C SER A 240 18.12 -6.51 -3.75
N ASN A 241 18.38 -6.58 -2.45
CA ASN A 241 17.42 -6.27 -1.39
C ASN A 241 16.73 -4.91 -1.59
N GLU A 242 17.41 -3.94 -2.20
CA GLU A 242 16.87 -2.62 -2.51
C GLU A 242 15.79 -2.65 -3.60
N SER A 243 16.01 -3.43 -4.65
CA SER A 243 15.04 -3.60 -5.74
C SER A 243 13.76 -4.26 -5.25
N LEU A 244 13.88 -5.32 -4.45
CA LEU A 244 12.74 -6.05 -3.89
C LEU A 244 11.85 -5.16 -3.02
N ILE A 245 12.44 -4.40 -2.11
CA ILE A 245 11.71 -3.53 -1.19
C ILE A 245 11.02 -2.42 -1.94
N HIS A 246 11.71 -1.80 -2.90
CA HIS A 246 11.15 -0.78 -3.75
C HIS A 246 9.96 -1.31 -4.56
N ASP A 247 10.11 -2.48 -5.17
CA ASP A 247 9.09 -3.09 -6.00
C ASP A 247 7.85 -3.49 -5.20
N LEU A 248 8.00 -3.97 -3.97
CA LEU A 248 6.88 -4.38 -3.13
C LEU A 248 6.04 -3.22 -2.59
N TYR A 249 6.65 -2.07 -2.26
CA TYR A 249 5.94 -0.99 -1.58
C TYR A 249 5.69 0.24 -2.42
N PHE A 250 6.55 0.52 -3.40
CA PHE A 250 6.41 1.70 -4.24
C PHE A 250 5.95 1.38 -5.66
N THR A 251 5.72 0.11 -5.95
CA THR A 251 5.13 -0.30 -7.21
C THR A 251 3.63 -0.11 -7.20
N GLU A 252 3.08 0.46 -8.25
CA GLU A 252 1.65 0.62 -8.44
C GLU A 252 1.15 -0.18 -9.62
N TYR A 253 0.01 -0.83 -9.42
CA TYR A 253 -0.70 -1.55 -10.45
C TYR A 253 -1.72 -0.63 -11.13
N ALA A 254 -1.73 -0.63 -12.45
CA ALA A 254 -2.56 0.25 -13.28
C ALA A 254 -3.97 -0.31 -13.53
N PHE A 255 -4.73 -0.66 -12.46
CA PHE A 255 -6.12 -1.15 -12.60
C PHE A 255 -7.15 -0.20 -12.09
#